data_6f16576542fa9e138bd5320764302190
#
_entry.id   6f16576542fa9e138bd5320764302190
#
_cell.length_a   1.000
_cell.length_b   1.000
_cell.length_c   1.000
_cell.angle_alpha   90.00
_cell.angle_beta   90.00
_cell.angle_gamma   90.00
#
_symmetry.space_group_name_H-M   'P 1'
#
loop_
_entity.id
_entity.type
_entity.pdbx_description
1 polymer ?
#
loop_
_entity_poly.entity_id
_entity_poly.type
_entity_poly.pdbx_seq_one_letter_code
_entity_poly.pdbx_strand_id
1 'polypeptide(L)'
;YPLVDGHGNFGSVDGDGAAAMRYTEARLSKISMEMTRDLNKDTVDFIPNFDETEKEPTVLPSRYPNLLCNGTSGIAVGMATNIPPHNLREVIGAVVKMIDNKVEEDRDTTIEEILDIVKGPDFPTGGTIIGKLGIEEAYRTGRGKIRVRAVSNIEPMQNGKHRIVVTELPYMVNKARLIEK
;
A
#
# COMPACT_ATOMS: atom_id res chain seq x y z
N TYR A 1 5.39 -1.58 -0.34
CA TYR A 1 6.44 -2.60 -0.55
C TYR A 1 6.29 -3.21 -1.95
N PRO A 2 7.25 -2.97 -2.88
CA PRO A 2 7.18 -3.49 -4.23
C PRO A 2 7.21 -5.03 -4.24
N LEU A 3 6.25 -5.64 -4.96
CA LEU A 3 6.16 -7.10 -5.08
C LEU A 3 6.84 -7.63 -6.35
N VAL A 4 7.12 -6.76 -7.29
CA VAL A 4 7.76 -7.09 -8.57
C VAL A 4 8.97 -6.18 -8.76
N ASP A 5 10.11 -6.78 -9.08
CA ASP A 5 11.31 -6.08 -9.52
C ASP A 5 11.33 -6.05 -11.05
N GLY A 6 11.32 -4.83 -11.60
CA GLY A 6 11.43 -4.60 -13.03
C GLY A 6 12.86 -4.32 -13.45
N HIS A 7 13.23 -4.79 -14.65
CA HIS A 7 14.49 -4.46 -15.30
C HIS A 7 14.21 -3.89 -16.69
N GLY A 8 14.77 -2.72 -16.97
CA GLY A 8 14.49 -1.96 -18.18
C GLY A 8 13.58 -0.76 -17.95
N ASN A 9 13.03 -0.19 -19.01
CA ASN A 9 12.19 1.00 -18.96
C ASN A 9 10.72 0.63 -18.73
N PHE A 10 10.23 0.85 -17.50
CA PHE A 10 8.83 0.70 -17.09
C PHE A 10 8.06 2.03 -17.05
N GLY A 11 8.62 3.08 -17.64
CA GLY A 11 8.10 4.43 -17.54
C GLY A 11 8.76 5.22 -16.42
N SER A 12 8.37 6.48 -16.27
CA SER A 12 8.89 7.36 -15.22
C SER A 12 7.79 8.11 -14.49
N VAL A 13 8.12 8.61 -13.30
CA VAL A 13 7.23 9.49 -12.54
C VAL A 13 6.98 10.83 -13.24
N ASP A 14 7.84 11.20 -14.18
CA ASP A 14 7.70 12.40 -15.01
C ASP A 14 6.70 12.25 -16.16
N GLY A 15 6.11 11.07 -16.32
CA GLY A 15 5.07 10.80 -17.32
C GLY A 15 5.58 10.13 -18.59
N ASP A 16 6.85 9.74 -18.64
CA ASP A 16 7.38 8.99 -19.77
C ASP A 16 6.73 7.62 -19.87
N GLY A 17 6.43 7.18 -21.09
CA GLY A 17 5.87 5.87 -21.35
C GLY A 17 6.87 4.75 -21.13
N ALA A 18 6.37 3.54 -20.81
CA ALA A 18 7.18 2.34 -20.76
C ALA A 18 7.66 1.92 -22.15
N ALA A 19 8.80 1.23 -22.23
CA ALA A 19 9.23 0.57 -23.44
C ALA A 19 8.30 -0.60 -23.80
N ALA A 20 8.42 -1.11 -25.05
CA ALA A 20 7.73 -2.32 -25.42
C ALA A 20 8.18 -3.50 -24.53
N MET A 21 7.23 -4.36 -24.14
CA MET A 21 7.48 -5.44 -23.16
C MET A 21 8.61 -6.40 -23.57
N ARG A 22 8.95 -6.50 -24.85
CA ARG A 22 10.08 -7.33 -25.33
C ARG A 22 11.45 -6.80 -24.89
N TYR A 23 11.52 -5.57 -24.36
CA TYR A 23 12.76 -4.95 -23.87
C TYR A 23 12.83 -4.90 -22.35
N THR A 24 11.86 -5.46 -21.67
CA THR A 24 11.79 -5.42 -20.21
C THR A 24 11.71 -6.82 -19.63
N GLU A 25 12.22 -6.97 -18.42
CA GLU A 25 12.11 -8.18 -17.62
C GLU A 25 11.40 -7.87 -16.33
N ALA A 26 10.66 -8.82 -15.79
CA ALA A 26 10.02 -8.73 -14.50
C ALA A 26 10.28 -10.01 -13.70
N ARG A 27 10.56 -9.85 -12.41
CA ARG A 27 10.77 -10.97 -11.50
C ARG A 27 10.15 -10.66 -10.14
N LEU A 28 9.87 -11.69 -9.35
CA LEU A 28 9.39 -11.51 -7.99
C LEU A 28 10.47 -10.85 -7.12
N SER A 29 10.06 -9.86 -6.34
CA SER A 29 10.92 -9.29 -5.31
C SER A 29 11.17 -10.30 -4.18
N LYS A 30 12.16 -10.05 -3.33
CA LYS A 30 12.47 -10.91 -2.18
C LYS A 30 11.28 -11.08 -1.23
N ILE A 31 10.51 -10.02 -1.00
CA ILE A 31 9.33 -10.08 -0.13
C ILE A 31 8.22 -10.94 -0.75
N SER A 32 8.05 -10.88 -2.07
CA SER A 32 7.08 -11.73 -2.78
C SER A 32 7.46 -13.20 -2.73
N MET A 33 8.75 -13.51 -2.84
CA MET A 33 9.24 -14.88 -2.68
C MET A 33 8.99 -15.42 -1.26
N GLU A 34 9.14 -14.59 -0.24
CA GLU A 34 8.78 -14.96 1.14
C GLU A 34 7.28 -15.16 1.33
N MET A 35 6.44 -14.34 0.68
CA MET A 35 4.99 -14.49 0.74
C MET A 35 4.52 -15.83 0.15
N THR A 36 5.12 -16.28 -0.95
CA THR A 36 4.74 -17.49 -1.68
C THR A 36 5.50 -18.75 -1.26
N ARG A 37 6.42 -18.63 -0.30
CA ARG A 37 7.33 -19.70 0.12
C ARG A 37 6.61 -20.99 0.56
N ASP A 38 5.45 -20.86 1.19
CA ASP A 38 4.68 -21.99 1.72
C ASP A 38 3.55 -22.44 0.76
N LEU A 39 3.58 -22.01 -0.50
CA LEU A 39 2.57 -22.34 -1.50
C LEU A 39 2.40 -23.87 -1.70
N ASN A 40 3.50 -24.62 -1.63
CA ASN A 40 3.51 -26.07 -1.82
C ASN A 40 3.21 -26.88 -0.54
N LYS A 41 2.74 -26.20 0.53
CA LYS A 41 2.50 -26.83 1.84
C LYS A 41 1.01 -26.94 2.17
N ASP A 42 0.16 -27.09 1.16
CA ASP A 42 -1.29 -27.21 1.32
C ASP A 42 -1.92 -26.02 2.09
N THR A 43 -1.43 -24.81 1.79
CA THR A 43 -1.89 -23.56 2.43
C THR A 43 -3.05 -22.92 1.68
N VAL A 44 -3.28 -23.31 0.42
CA VAL A 44 -4.34 -22.80 -0.46
C VAL A 44 -4.82 -23.90 -1.39
N ASP A 45 -6.06 -23.79 -1.87
CA ASP A 45 -6.62 -24.68 -2.87
C ASP A 45 -6.05 -24.41 -4.25
N PHE A 46 -5.92 -25.46 -5.05
CA PHE A 46 -5.46 -25.40 -6.43
C PHE A 46 -6.57 -25.82 -7.38
N ILE A 47 -6.69 -25.12 -8.51
CA ILE A 47 -7.59 -25.44 -9.62
C ILE A 47 -6.79 -25.65 -10.90
N PRO A 48 -7.32 -26.35 -11.93
CA PRO A 48 -6.73 -26.36 -13.25
C PRO A 48 -6.62 -24.94 -13.81
N ASN A 49 -5.51 -24.67 -14.53
CA ASN A 49 -5.37 -23.43 -15.31
C ASN A 49 -6.31 -23.46 -16.54
N PHE A 50 -6.27 -22.41 -17.37
CA PHE A 50 -7.20 -22.22 -18.48
C PHE A 50 -7.21 -23.41 -19.48
N ASP A 51 -6.08 -24.00 -19.80
CA ASP A 51 -5.95 -25.13 -20.74
C ASP A 51 -5.86 -26.50 -20.05
N GLU A 52 -6.04 -26.55 -18.73
CA GLU A 52 -6.00 -27.76 -17.89
C GLU A 52 -4.66 -28.52 -17.94
N THR A 53 -3.60 -27.90 -18.44
CA THR A 53 -2.26 -28.52 -18.50
C THR A 53 -1.53 -28.47 -17.17
N GLU A 54 -1.83 -27.46 -16.35
CA GLU A 54 -1.20 -27.22 -15.05
C GLU A 54 -2.24 -26.87 -13.99
N LYS A 55 -1.82 -26.76 -12.74
CA LYS A 55 -2.65 -26.29 -11.62
C LYS A 55 -2.16 -24.94 -11.13
N GLU A 56 -3.08 -24.06 -10.83
CA GLU A 56 -2.81 -22.76 -10.26
C GLU A 56 -3.50 -22.58 -8.91
N PRO A 57 -2.92 -21.81 -7.96
CA PRO A 57 -3.57 -21.53 -6.69
C PRO A 57 -4.78 -20.60 -6.90
N THR A 58 -5.85 -20.86 -6.17
CA THR A 58 -7.06 -20.00 -6.20
C THR A 58 -6.80 -18.61 -5.64
N VAL A 59 -5.89 -18.51 -4.67
CA VAL A 59 -5.37 -17.27 -4.07
C VAL A 59 -3.91 -17.46 -3.72
N LEU A 60 -3.14 -16.38 -3.69
CA LEU A 60 -1.77 -16.43 -3.20
C LEU A 60 -1.75 -16.30 -1.68
N PRO A 61 -1.01 -17.17 -0.97
CA PRO A 61 -0.84 -17.05 0.48
C PRO A 61 -0.01 -15.81 0.81
N SER A 62 -0.20 -15.28 2.01
CA SER A 62 0.61 -14.17 2.52
C SER A 62 1.09 -14.48 3.92
N ARG A 63 2.40 -14.38 4.15
CA ARG A 63 3.03 -14.63 5.46
C ARG A 63 3.03 -13.41 6.37
N TYR A 64 2.57 -12.26 5.88
CA TYR A 64 2.40 -11.03 6.65
C TYR A 64 1.11 -10.33 6.18
N PRO A 65 0.55 -9.39 6.95
CA PRO A 65 -0.71 -8.72 6.62
C PRO A 65 -0.58 -7.79 5.39
N ASN A 66 -0.38 -8.36 4.20
CA ASN A 66 -0.12 -7.63 2.96
C ASN A 66 -1.26 -6.69 2.57
N LEU A 67 -2.52 -7.08 2.82
CA LEU A 67 -3.67 -6.24 2.51
C LEU A 67 -3.58 -4.86 3.17
N LEU A 68 -3.15 -4.81 4.43
CA LEU A 68 -2.96 -3.56 5.16
C LEU A 68 -1.64 -2.87 4.79
N CYS A 69 -0.56 -3.63 4.60
CA CYS A 69 0.76 -3.05 4.33
C CYS A 69 0.83 -2.39 2.96
N ASN A 70 0.27 -3.02 1.93
CA ASN A 70 0.28 -2.47 0.57
C ASN A 70 -1.01 -1.75 0.19
N GLY A 71 -2.08 -1.94 0.97
CA GLY A 71 -3.39 -1.42 0.62
C GLY A 71 -3.97 -2.10 -0.62
N THR A 72 -5.13 -1.68 -1.00
CA THR A 72 -5.78 -2.11 -2.25
C THR A 72 -6.83 -1.09 -2.67
N SER A 73 -7.09 -1.02 -3.97
CA SER A 73 -8.23 -0.29 -4.52
C SER A 73 -8.91 -1.17 -5.55
N GLY A 74 -10.23 -1.17 -5.56
CA GLY A 74 -10.99 -1.96 -6.51
C GLY A 74 -12.43 -1.48 -6.63
N ILE A 75 -13.00 -1.72 -7.82
CA ILE A 75 -14.36 -1.36 -8.15
C ILE A 75 -15.10 -2.66 -8.47
N ALA A 76 -16.17 -2.93 -7.73
CA ALA A 76 -17.08 -4.02 -7.96
C ALA A 76 -18.48 -3.49 -8.31
N VAL A 77 -19.39 -4.39 -8.68
CA VAL A 77 -20.78 -3.99 -8.92
C VAL A 77 -21.42 -3.60 -7.58
N GLY A 78 -21.85 -2.34 -7.48
CA GLY A 78 -22.54 -1.82 -6.30
C GLY A 78 -21.67 -1.42 -5.13
N MET A 79 -20.34 -1.67 -5.18
CA MET A 79 -19.41 -1.26 -4.12
C MET A 79 -17.99 -1.02 -4.66
N ALA A 80 -17.21 -0.28 -3.89
CA ALA A 80 -15.79 -0.07 -4.15
C ALA A 80 -15.01 -0.17 -2.85
N THR A 81 -13.72 -0.53 -2.93
CA THR A 81 -12.80 -0.51 -1.81
C THR A 81 -11.62 0.39 -2.11
N ASN A 82 -11.10 1.04 -1.10
CA ASN A 82 -9.88 1.85 -1.17
C ASN A 82 -9.18 1.82 0.18
N ILE A 83 -8.36 0.80 0.39
CA ILE A 83 -7.59 0.62 1.62
C ILE A 83 -6.20 1.24 1.38
N PRO A 84 -5.81 2.26 2.15
CA PRO A 84 -4.47 2.84 2.03
C PRO A 84 -3.39 1.90 2.56
N PRO A 85 -2.13 2.05 2.14
CA PRO A 85 -1.01 1.31 2.69
C PRO A 85 -0.70 1.74 4.13
N HIS A 86 -0.10 0.82 4.91
CA HIS A 86 0.28 1.02 6.30
C HIS A 86 1.72 0.58 6.56
N ASN A 87 2.29 1.06 7.65
CA ASN A 87 3.62 0.68 8.08
C ASN A 87 3.65 -0.78 8.57
N LEU A 88 4.52 -1.60 7.99
CA LEU A 88 4.63 -3.02 8.32
C LEU A 88 4.92 -3.26 9.81
N ARG A 89 5.78 -2.43 10.42
CA ARG A 89 6.13 -2.57 11.84
C ARG A 89 4.94 -2.30 12.75
N GLU A 90 4.17 -1.26 12.44
CA GLU A 90 2.95 -0.93 13.19
C GLU A 90 1.90 -2.03 13.07
N VAL A 91 1.67 -2.54 11.84
CA VAL A 91 0.70 -3.62 11.61
C VAL A 91 1.12 -4.90 12.32
N ILE A 92 2.40 -5.29 12.25
CA ILE A 92 2.91 -6.47 13.00
C ILE A 92 2.81 -6.23 14.50
N GLY A 93 3.12 -5.04 14.99
CA GLY A 93 2.96 -4.69 16.40
C GLY A 93 1.52 -4.86 16.89
N ALA A 94 0.55 -4.46 16.07
CA ALA A 94 -0.87 -4.69 16.38
C ALA A 94 -1.23 -6.18 16.41
N VAL A 95 -0.73 -6.97 15.46
CA VAL A 95 -0.94 -8.43 15.46
C VAL A 95 -0.35 -9.08 16.72
N VAL A 96 0.87 -8.71 17.11
CA VAL A 96 1.50 -9.21 18.35
C VAL A 96 0.65 -8.84 19.56
N LYS A 97 0.21 -7.58 19.67
CA LYS A 97 -0.67 -7.13 20.77
C LYS A 97 -1.96 -7.94 20.85
N MET A 98 -2.58 -8.25 19.69
CA MET A 98 -3.79 -9.06 19.64
C MET A 98 -3.54 -10.49 20.14
N ILE A 99 -2.40 -11.08 19.77
CA ILE A 99 -2.00 -12.42 20.22
C ILE A 99 -1.74 -12.42 21.72
N ASP A 100 -0.98 -11.44 22.23
CA ASP A 100 -0.65 -11.35 23.65
C ASP A 100 -1.91 -11.19 24.50
N ASN A 101 -2.82 -10.28 24.14
CA ASN A 101 -4.09 -10.11 24.83
C ASN A 101 -4.93 -11.41 24.83
N LYS A 102 -4.91 -12.16 23.72
CA LYS A 102 -5.68 -13.39 23.63
C LYS A 102 -5.05 -14.54 24.42
N VAL A 103 -3.74 -14.66 24.37
CA VAL A 103 -3.00 -15.76 25.02
C VAL A 103 -2.82 -15.53 26.52
N GLU A 104 -2.49 -14.30 26.93
CA GLU A 104 -2.17 -13.98 28.32
C GLU A 104 -3.40 -13.58 29.15
N GLU A 105 -4.34 -12.86 28.53
CA GLU A 105 -5.49 -12.27 29.23
C GLU A 105 -6.84 -12.90 28.82
N ASP A 106 -6.86 -13.81 27.84
CA ASP A 106 -8.05 -14.45 27.22
C ASP A 106 -9.15 -13.43 26.85
N ARG A 107 -8.73 -12.28 26.37
CA ARG A 107 -9.64 -11.22 25.92
C ARG A 107 -9.36 -10.79 24.49
N ASP A 108 -10.36 -10.15 23.88
CA ASP A 108 -10.20 -9.50 22.58
C ASP A 108 -9.54 -8.12 22.75
N THR A 109 -8.77 -7.70 21.75
CA THR A 109 -8.13 -6.41 21.69
C THR A 109 -9.13 -5.35 21.24
N THR A 110 -9.15 -4.22 21.90
CA THR A 110 -10.03 -3.09 21.54
C THR A 110 -9.48 -2.30 20.38
N ILE A 111 -10.34 -1.57 19.69
CA ILE A 111 -9.91 -0.70 18.59
C ILE A 111 -9.02 0.44 19.08
N GLU A 112 -9.20 0.90 20.31
CA GLU A 112 -8.36 1.90 20.94
C GLU A 112 -6.92 1.45 21.09
N GLU A 113 -6.72 0.22 21.55
CA GLU A 113 -5.37 -0.39 21.65
C GLU A 113 -4.70 -0.53 20.29
N ILE A 114 -5.47 -0.84 19.24
CA ILE A 114 -4.95 -0.89 17.87
C ILE A 114 -4.56 0.50 17.36
N LEU A 115 -5.40 1.53 17.61
CA LEU A 115 -5.13 2.92 17.24
C LEU A 115 -3.90 3.51 17.95
N ASP A 116 -3.57 2.98 19.12
CA ASP A 116 -2.34 3.36 19.84
C ASP A 116 -1.06 2.84 19.15
N ILE A 117 -1.16 1.77 18.39
CA ILE A 117 -0.05 1.16 17.66
C ILE A 117 -0.05 1.61 16.20
N VAL A 118 -1.16 1.42 15.50
CA VAL A 118 -1.34 1.81 14.10
C VAL A 118 -1.88 3.22 14.05
N LYS A 119 -1.00 4.20 13.88
CA LYS A 119 -1.35 5.62 13.95
C LYS A 119 -2.13 6.14 12.73
N GLY A 120 -2.09 5.40 11.63
CA GLY A 120 -2.75 5.74 10.38
C GLY A 120 -2.04 5.16 9.16
N PRO A 121 -2.50 5.50 7.96
CA PRO A 121 -1.82 5.14 6.73
C PRO A 121 -0.37 5.65 6.68
N ASP A 122 0.49 4.87 6.02
CA ASP A 122 1.88 5.22 5.75
C ASP A 122 2.12 5.15 4.23
N PHE A 123 2.24 6.31 3.62
CA PHE A 123 2.32 6.42 2.16
C PHE A 123 3.77 6.40 1.67
N PRO A 124 4.10 5.64 0.61
CA PRO A 124 5.47 5.55 0.09
C PRO A 124 5.98 6.88 -0.50
N THR A 125 5.08 7.78 -0.86
CA THR A 125 5.41 9.10 -1.42
C THR A 125 5.45 10.22 -0.37
N GLY A 126 5.21 9.88 0.90
CA GLY A 126 5.16 10.85 2.01
C GLY A 126 3.89 11.69 2.01
N GLY A 127 4.02 12.94 2.35
CA GLY A 127 2.91 13.87 2.53
C GLY A 127 2.45 13.98 3.99
N THR A 128 1.59 14.93 4.24
CA THR A 128 1.05 15.20 5.58
C THR A 128 -0.43 14.88 5.63
N ILE A 129 -0.84 13.98 6.52
CA ILE A 129 -2.25 13.71 6.77
C ILE A 129 -2.84 14.84 7.63
N ILE A 130 -3.96 15.39 7.19
CA ILE A 130 -4.62 16.53 7.84
C ILE A 130 -5.73 16.03 8.76
N GLY A 131 -5.44 16.03 10.07
CA GLY A 131 -6.37 15.59 11.11
C GLY A 131 -6.43 14.08 11.29
N LYS A 132 -6.93 13.63 12.44
CA LYS A 132 -7.03 12.20 12.82
C LYS A 132 -8.44 11.64 12.70
N LEU A 133 -9.47 12.49 12.76
CA LEU A 133 -10.87 12.05 12.81
C LEU A 133 -11.25 11.10 11.65
N GLY A 134 -10.77 11.40 10.43
CA GLY A 134 -11.05 10.55 9.28
C GLY A 134 -10.38 9.17 9.35
N ILE A 135 -9.21 9.06 10.02
CA ILE A 135 -8.53 7.79 10.28
C ILE A 135 -9.34 6.97 11.29
N GLU A 136 -9.70 7.58 12.42
CA GLU A 136 -10.46 6.94 13.49
C GLU A 136 -11.83 6.46 12.98
N GLU A 137 -12.52 7.29 12.19
CA GLU A 137 -13.79 6.93 11.56
C GLU A 137 -13.62 5.75 10.61
N ALA A 138 -12.58 5.78 9.76
CA ALA A 138 -12.30 4.69 8.82
C ALA A 138 -12.03 3.36 9.53
N TYR A 139 -11.25 3.38 10.61
CA TYR A 139 -10.90 2.16 11.35
C TYR A 139 -12.05 1.62 12.19
N ARG A 140 -12.95 2.47 12.70
CA ARG A 140 -14.11 2.03 13.47
C ARG A 140 -15.26 1.55 12.60
N THR A 141 -15.47 2.19 11.45
CA THR A 141 -16.69 1.98 10.65
C THR A 141 -16.42 1.35 9.28
N GLY A 142 -15.16 1.26 8.86
CA GLY A 142 -14.76 0.89 7.51
C GLY A 142 -14.95 2.03 6.50
N ARG A 143 -15.34 3.23 6.92
CA ARG A 143 -15.54 4.40 6.05
C ARG A 143 -14.99 5.65 6.72
N GLY A 144 -14.16 6.42 5.99
CA GLY A 144 -13.61 7.67 6.47
C GLY A 144 -12.98 8.47 5.34
N LYS A 145 -12.77 9.76 5.56
CA LYS A 145 -12.12 10.66 4.61
C LYS A 145 -10.75 11.06 5.14
N ILE A 146 -9.70 10.57 4.52
CA ILE A 146 -8.32 10.92 4.86
C ILE A 146 -7.83 11.96 3.85
N ARG A 147 -7.48 13.14 4.34
CA ARG A 147 -6.94 14.23 3.52
C ARG A 147 -5.43 14.24 3.63
N VAL A 148 -4.75 14.19 2.48
CA VAL A 148 -3.29 14.25 2.42
C VAL A 148 -2.87 15.51 1.69
N ARG A 149 -1.88 16.21 2.23
CA ARG A 149 -1.27 17.41 1.66
C ARG A 149 0.16 17.10 1.26
N ALA A 150 0.57 17.65 0.11
CA ALA A 150 1.98 17.67 -0.28
C ALA A 150 2.83 18.43 0.75
N VAL A 151 4.10 18.08 0.85
CA VAL A 151 5.11 18.88 1.55
C VAL A 151 5.72 19.83 0.53
N SER A 152 5.58 21.13 0.77
CA SER A 152 6.06 22.15 -0.16
C SER A 152 6.64 23.34 0.58
N ASN A 153 7.64 23.99 -0.07
CA ASN A 153 8.28 25.20 0.38
C ASN A 153 8.24 26.25 -0.74
N ILE A 154 8.14 27.51 -0.34
CA ILE A 154 8.26 28.63 -1.28
C ILE A 154 9.66 29.22 -1.15
N GLU A 155 10.42 29.18 -2.25
CA GLU A 155 11.79 29.67 -2.28
C GLU A 155 11.89 30.92 -3.14
N PRO A 156 12.61 31.96 -2.68
CA PRO A 156 12.86 33.14 -3.49
C PRO A 156 13.81 32.81 -4.64
N MET A 157 13.56 33.41 -5.80
CA MET A 157 14.42 33.35 -6.98
C MET A 157 15.02 34.70 -7.27
N GLN A 158 15.97 34.74 -8.21
CA GLN A 158 16.49 36.00 -8.77
C GLN A 158 15.34 36.79 -9.39
N ASN A 159 15.43 38.13 -9.34
CA ASN A 159 14.44 39.08 -9.89
C ASN A 159 13.08 39.13 -9.12
N GLY A 160 13.05 38.83 -7.84
CA GLY A 160 11.86 38.95 -7.01
C GLY A 160 10.77 37.94 -7.30
N LYS A 161 11.05 36.88 -8.08
CA LYS A 161 10.16 35.77 -8.32
C LYS A 161 10.30 34.72 -7.21
N HIS A 162 9.32 33.86 -7.09
CA HIS A 162 9.34 32.72 -6.16
C HIS A 162 9.07 31.45 -6.95
N ARG A 163 9.60 30.33 -6.44
CA ARG A 163 9.26 28.99 -6.90
C ARG A 163 8.63 28.18 -5.77
N ILE A 164 7.71 27.31 -6.12
CA ILE A 164 7.14 26.33 -5.20
C ILE A 164 7.92 25.04 -5.39
N VAL A 165 8.60 24.58 -4.34
CA VAL A 165 9.34 23.31 -4.34
C VAL A 165 8.50 22.29 -3.57
N VAL A 166 8.05 21.26 -4.26
CA VAL A 166 7.29 20.15 -3.67
C VAL A 166 8.23 18.98 -3.49
N THR A 167 8.47 18.59 -2.23
CA THR A 167 9.40 17.50 -1.87
C THR A 167 8.68 16.16 -1.65
N GLU A 168 7.40 16.19 -1.30
CA GLU A 168 6.56 15.01 -1.11
C GLU A 168 5.20 15.23 -1.76
N LEU A 169 4.70 14.21 -2.45
CA LEU A 169 3.40 14.23 -3.12
C LEU A 169 2.41 13.31 -2.40
N PRO A 170 1.13 13.69 -2.32
CA PRO A 170 0.10 12.75 -1.89
C PRO A 170 0.11 11.49 -2.76
N TYR A 171 -0.10 10.35 -2.11
CA TYR A 171 -0.11 9.07 -2.79
C TYR A 171 -1.14 9.02 -3.92
N MET A 172 -0.78 8.41 -5.05
CA MET A 172 -1.59 8.32 -6.29
C MET A 172 -1.81 9.65 -7.04
N VAL A 173 -1.16 10.73 -6.63
CA VAL A 173 -1.17 11.98 -7.41
C VAL A 173 -0.15 11.88 -8.54
N ASN A 174 -0.61 12.10 -9.77
CA ASN A 174 0.25 12.12 -10.95
C ASN A 174 1.03 13.45 -11.02
N LYS A 175 2.36 13.37 -10.99
CA LYS A 175 3.26 14.52 -10.99
C LYS A 175 3.10 15.37 -12.26
N ALA A 176 3.05 14.75 -13.44
CA ALA A 176 2.94 15.48 -14.71
C ALA A 176 1.66 16.32 -14.75
N ARG A 177 0.51 15.73 -14.39
CA ARG A 177 -0.76 16.44 -14.33
C ARG A 177 -0.80 17.56 -13.27
N LEU A 178 -0.01 17.42 -12.20
CA LEU A 178 0.09 18.47 -11.17
C LEU A 178 0.84 19.70 -11.73
N ILE A 179 1.88 19.46 -12.52
CA ILE A 179 2.67 20.56 -13.13
C ILE A 179 1.91 21.30 -14.22
N GLU A 180 1.02 20.60 -14.94
CA GLU A 180 0.18 21.19 -15.99
C GLU A 180 -0.95 22.10 -15.44
N LYS A 181 -1.31 22.01 -14.16
CA LYS A 181 -2.34 22.81 -13.49
C LYS A 181 -1.80 24.09 -12.89
#